data_5ec53f43d456f772aee70008dedc2370
#
_entry.id   5ec53f43d456f772aee70008dedc2370
#
_cell.length_a   1.000
_cell.length_b   1.000
_cell.length_c   1.000
_cell.angle_alpha   90.00
_cell.angle_beta   90.00
_cell.angle_gamma   90.00
#
_symmetry.space_group_name_H-M   'P 1'
#
loop_
_entity.id
_entity.type
_entity.pdbx_description
1 polymer ?
#
loop_
_entity_poly.entity_id
_entity_poly.type
_entity_poly.pdbx_seq_one_letter_code
_entity_poly.pdbx_strand_id
1 'polypeptide(L)'
;MTGIPSLADLVWARGYTDPAWARRHTTAGRELVPSRRVWRGPDGASPLPAAPAGALDGLAFTGPQGQDLTLTELLAGAETDALLVLHRGVVVHEEYLHGYEPHVPHFNASAAKSYLGLVAAALAHEGQLDRGAQVGTIVPELAGTAFGDAQVDHLLHMGTQMSYAGRPYDKALEAQRYFAVLAPQLRPYGYTGPATIREHLATARATGEPGIAFRYENGNVEALAEVLRRVTGTTTSALLSEMIWSRIGAEEDAYYLLDSEGAEAACGGFSATARDLARLGEMIRCGGAAGGRQIVPEAVASTVVSGVPDGYPRRVRFPAAPPEAPATLSYHDLWWIPNDPYGSFMASGIHGQRLFVSPALDLVIVHYASQIVSPAVPQVPLVQAFLRIGTHLRG
;
A
#
# COMPACT_ATOMS: atom_id res chain seq x y z
N MET A 1 29.04 17.35 25.50
CA MET A 1 27.65 17.76 25.24
C MET A 1 27.15 16.86 24.11
N THR A 2 26.33 15.86 24.45
CA THR A 2 25.63 15.06 23.45
C THR A 2 24.58 15.99 22.82
N GLY A 3 24.83 16.43 21.59
CA GLY A 3 23.89 17.27 20.85
C GLY A 3 22.51 16.60 20.75
N ILE A 4 21.45 17.40 20.75
CA ILE A 4 20.08 16.89 20.45
C ILE A 4 20.17 16.25 19.05
N PRO A 5 19.79 14.96 18.89
CA PRO A 5 19.84 14.30 17.59
C PRO A 5 19.00 15.09 16.59
N SER A 6 19.47 15.25 15.36
CA SER A 6 18.65 15.84 14.31
C SER A 6 17.44 14.96 13.99
N LEU A 7 16.41 15.52 13.40
CA LEU A 7 15.25 14.76 12.94
C LEU A 7 15.69 13.63 11.97
N ALA A 8 16.67 13.93 11.10
CA ALA A 8 17.26 12.94 10.22
C ALA A 8 17.91 11.78 11.01
N ASP A 9 18.72 12.09 12.03
CA ASP A 9 19.34 11.04 12.87
C ASP A 9 18.30 10.18 13.56
N LEU A 10 17.19 10.77 14.02
CA LEU A 10 16.09 10.04 14.64
C LEU A 10 15.36 9.14 13.64
N VAL A 11 15.06 9.64 12.45
CA VAL A 11 14.42 8.85 11.39
C VAL A 11 15.35 7.73 10.91
N TRP A 12 16.63 8.01 10.70
CA TRP A 12 17.59 7.04 10.16
C TRP A 12 18.05 6.00 11.18
N ALA A 13 18.26 6.41 12.43
CA ALA A 13 18.77 5.51 13.47
C ALA A 13 17.67 4.78 14.24
N ARG A 14 16.49 5.36 14.43
CA ARG A 14 15.45 4.84 15.32
C ARG A 14 14.13 4.51 14.66
N GLY A 15 13.82 5.11 13.51
CA GLY A 15 12.52 4.97 12.87
C GLY A 15 12.12 3.55 12.47
N TYR A 16 13.10 2.63 12.46
CA TYR A 16 12.88 1.23 12.10
C TYR A 16 13.42 0.23 13.15
N THR A 17 13.90 0.72 14.29
CA THR A 17 14.50 -0.12 15.34
C THR A 17 13.91 0.11 16.72
N ASP A 18 13.13 1.18 16.89
CA ASP A 18 12.46 1.56 18.14
C ASP A 18 10.95 1.50 17.96
N PRO A 19 10.21 0.61 18.66
CA PRO A 19 8.76 0.45 18.50
C PRO A 19 7.94 1.73 18.75
N ALA A 20 8.29 2.48 19.79
CA ALA A 20 7.59 3.71 20.14
C ALA A 20 7.78 4.78 19.05
N TRP A 21 8.95 4.81 18.43
CA TRP A 21 9.27 5.72 17.34
C TRP A 21 8.62 5.30 16.03
N ALA A 22 8.57 4.00 15.74
CA ALA A 22 7.87 3.45 14.59
C ALA A 22 6.38 3.82 14.65
N ARG A 23 5.71 3.65 15.80
CA ARG A 23 4.30 4.07 16.01
C ARG A 23 4.10 5.56 15.77
N ARG A 24 4.99 6.40 16.27
CA ARG A 24 4.89 7.84 16.03
C ARG A 24 4.99 8.19 14.54
N HIS A 25 5.85 7.51 13.78
CA HIS A 25 5.98 7.73 12.35
C HIS A 25 4.75 7.30 11.57
N THR A 26 4.08 6.23 11.98
CA THR A 26 2.89 5.74 11.28
C THR A 26 1.70 6.66 11.40
N THR A 27 1.65 7.52 12.43
CA THR A 27 0.52 8.43 12.69
C THR A 27 0.85 9.91 12.50
N ALA A 28 2.13 10.30 12.59
CA ALA A 28 2.59 11.69 12.55
C ALA A 28 3.39 12.06 11.29
N GLY A 29 3.25 11.31 10.20
CA GLY A 29 4.05 11.53 8.97
C GLY A 29 3.95 12.96 8.43
N ARG A 30 2.76 13.57 8.48
CA ARG A 30 2.51 14.95 8.04
C ARG A 30 3.16 16.02 8.93
N GLU A 31 3.61 15.68 10.12
CA GLU A 31 4.39 16.58 10.99
C GLU A 31 5.87 16.61 10.59
N LEU A 32 6.32 15.59 9.87
CA LEU A 32 7.71 15.39 9.48
C LEU A 32 7.99 15.84 8.05
N VAL A 33 7.01 15.65 7.15
CA VAL A 33 7.13 15.87 5.70
C VAL A 33 5.91 16.65 5.21
N PRO A 34 6.07 17.63 4.28
CA PRO A 34 4.94 18.26 3.63
C PRO A 34 3.95 17.23 3.07
N SER A 35 2.67 17.54 3.12
CA SER A 35 1.62 16.63 2.67
C SER A 35 0.56 17.33 1.85
N ARG A 36 -0.12 16.59 0.97
CA ARG A 36 -1.29 17.06 0.22
C ARG A 36 -2.49 16.21 0.57
N ARG A 37 -3.57 16.91 0.89
CA ARG A 37 -4.85 16.30 1.25
C ARG A 37 -5.45 15.51 0.08
N VAL A 38 -6.00 14.34 0.38
CA VAL A 38 -6.99 13.62 -0.42
C VAL A 38 -8.33 13.91 0.21
N TRP A 39 -9.10 14.80 -0.40
CA TRP A 39 -10.34 15.32 0.17
C TRP A 39 -11.44 14.25 0.16
N ARG A 40 -12.14 14.12 1.29
CA ARG A 40 -13.23 13.16 1.46
C ARG A 40 -14.57 13.56 0.80
N GLY A 41 -14.61 14.75 0.20
CA GLY A 41 -15.85 15.28 -0.38
C GLY A 41 -16.70 16.08 0.62
N PRO A 42 -17.77 16.70 0.11
CA PRO A 42 -18.69 17.50 0.94
C PRO A 42 -19.75 16.66 1.65
N ASP A 43 -19.96 15.41 1.22
CA ASP A 43 -21.00 14.54 1.74
C ASP A 43 -20.66 14.02 3.14
N GLY A 44 -21.67 13.61 3.87
CA GLY A 44 -21.48 12.92 5.14
C GLY A 44 -20.87 11.53 4.97
N ALA A 45 -20.28 11.02 6.03
CA ALA A 45 -19.71 9.67 6.03
C ALA A 45 -20.79 8.60 5.78
N SER A 46 -20.46 7.60 4.95
CA SER A 46 -21.32 6.43 4.78
C SER A 46 -21.32 5.59 6.06
N PRO A 47 -22.50 5.19 6.59
CA PRO A 47 -22.56 4.36 7.76
C PRO A 47 -21.76 3.07 7.60
N LEU A 48 -21.04 2.67 8.64
CA LEU A 48 -20.53 1.33 8.82
C LEU A 48 -21.34 0.68 9.96
N PRO A 49 -22.38 -0.11 9.64
CA PRO A 49 -23.15 -0.79 10.67
C PRO A 49 -22.26 -1.75 11.45
N ALA A 50 -22.46 -1.83 12.76
CA ALA A 50 -21.69 -2.70 13.64
C ALA A 50 -22.59 -3.80 14.24
N ALA A 51 -22.07 -5.02 14.29
CA ALA A 51 -22.66 -6.11 15.03
C ALA A 51 -22.27 -6.04 16.53
N PRO A 52 -22.97 -6.77 17.40
CA PRO A 52 -22.52 -6.91 18.79
C PRO A 52 -21.10 -7.46 18.88
N ALA A 53 -20.35 -7.03 19.90
CA ALA A 53 -19.00 -7.55 20.16
C ALA A 53 -19.01 -9.06 20.39
N GLY A 54 -17.84 -9.72 20.15
CA GLY A 54 -17.65 -11.13 20.48
C GLY A 54 -17.66 -12.10 19.28
N ALA A 55 -17.82 -11.60 18.07
CA ALA A 55 -17.82 -12.45 16.86
C ALA A 55 -16.53 -13.30 16.66
N LEU A 56 -15.41 -12.87 17.24
CA LEU A 56 -14.11 -13.55 17.17
C LEU A 56 -13.69 -14.18 18.52
N ASP A 57 -14.57 -14.19 19.53
CA ASP A 57 -14.27 -14.74 20.85
C ASP A 57 -13.96 -16.24 20.76
N GLY A 58 -12.89 -16.66 21.43
CA GLY A 58 -12.46 -18.05 21.47
C GLY A 58 -11.87 -18.59 20.15
N LEU A 59 -11.71 -17.75 19.13
CA LEU A 59 -11.06 -18.17 17.89
C LEU A 59 -9.55 -18.36 18.12
N ALA A 60 -9.03 -19.54 17.78
CA ALA A 60 -7.62 -19.86 17.83
C ALA A 60 -6.96 -19.66 16.45
N PHE A 61 -5.72 -19.19 16.49
CA PHE A 61 -4.87 -18.94 15.33
C PHE A 61 -3.58 -19.73 15.43
N THR A 62 -3.01 -20.11 14.30
CA THR A 62 -1.72 -20.82 14.28
C THR A 62 -0.58 -19.79 14.24
N GLY A 63 0.30 -19.85 15.22
CA GLY A 63 1.49 -19.01 15.30
C GLY A 63 2.63 -19.50 14.40
N PRO A 64 3.73 -18.72 14.32
CA PRO A 64 4.88 -19.00 13.44
C PRO A 64 5.58 -20.33 13.70
N GLN A 65 5.42 -20.89 14.90
CA GLN A 65 6.01 -22.17 15.32
C GLN A 65 4.98 -23.31 15.41
N GLY A 66 3.77 -23.07 14.84
CA GLY A 66 2.67 -24.03 14.87
C GLY A 66 1.87 -24.07 16.18
N GLN A 67 2.17 -23.17 17.14
CA GLN A 67 1.44 -23.04 18.40
C GLN A 67 0.07 -22.37 18.18
N ASP A 68 -0.90 -22.69 19.03
CA ASP A 68 -2.15 -21.97 19.06
C ASP A 68 -1.97 -20.60 19.74
N LEU A 69 -2.54 -19.57 19.13
CA LEU A 69 -2.57 -18.19 19.64
C LEU A 69 -4.03 -17.75 19.79
N THR A 70 -4.30 -17.00 20.83
CA THR A 70 -5.51 -16.17 20.94
C THR A 70 -5.43 -14.97 20.01
N LEU A 71 -6.55 -14.28 19.75
CA LEU A 71 -6.53 -13.03 18.98
C LEU A 71 -5.59 -11.99 19.61
N THR A 72 -5.64 -11.82 20.93
CA THR A 72 -4.77 -10.88 21.66
C THR A 72 -3.29 -11.20 21.46
N GLU A 73 -2.89 -12.47 21.53
CA GLU A 73 -1.50 -12.89 21.31
C GLU A 73 -1.07 -12.71 19.85
N LEU A 74 -1.98 -12.97 18.90
CA LEU A 74 -1.74 -12.71 17.47
C LEU A 74 -1.48 -11.22 17.24
N LEU A 75 -2.34 -10.34 17.75
CA LEU A 75 -2.23 -8.89 17.58
C LEU A 75 -0.97 -8.32 18.27
N ALA A 76 -0.66 -8.80 19.46
CA ALA A 76 0.56 -8.42 20.16
C ALA A 76 1.83 -8.85 19.39
N GLY A 77 1.85 -10.08 18.87
CA GLY A 77 2.98 -10.59 18.08
C GLY A 77 3.13 -9.88 16.72
N ALA A 78 2.06 -9.31 16.20
CA ALA A 78 2.05 -8.53 14.96
C ALA A 78 2.32 -7.03 15.18
N GLU A 79 2.57 -6.56 16.42
CA GLU A 79 2.72 -5.13 16.75
C GLU A 79 1.54 -4.30 16.21
N THR A 80 0.33 -4.81 16.37
CA THR A 80 -0.89 -4.25 15.79
C THR A 80 -1.26 -2.92 16.44
N ASP A 81 -1.58 -1.93 15.63
CA ASP A 81 -2.13 -0.65 16.05
C ASP A 81 -3.66 -0.61 15.87
N ALA A 82 -4.18 -1.27 14.81
CA ALA A 82 -5.61 -1.44 14.61
C ALA A 82 -5.94 -2.74 13.87
N LEU A 83 -7.05 -3.37 14.25
CA LEU A 83 -7.71 -4.42 13.50
C LEU A 83 -9.18 -4.07 13.32
N LEU A 84 -9.64 -3.98 12.07
CA LEU A 84 -11.04 -3.78 11.73
C LEU A 84 -11.47 -4.88 10.76
N VAL A 85 -12.57 -5.57 11.08
CA VAL A 85 -13.11 -6.68 10.31
C VAL A 85 -14.55 -6.39 9.91
N LEU A 86 -14.80 -6.34 8.59
CA LEU A 86 -16.15 -6.33 8.04
C LEU A 86 -16.49 -7.72 7.49
N HIS A 87 -17.68 -8.17 7.82
CA HIS A 87 -18.30 -9.33 7.21
C HIS A 87 -19.68 -8.96 6.68
N ARG A 88 -19.90 -9.17 5.38
CA ARG A 88 -21.15 -8.77 4.69
C ARG A 88 -21.50 -7.30 4.89
N GLY A 89 -20.49 -6.41 4.85
CA GLY A 89 -20.66 -4.98 5.03
C GLY A 89 -20.92 -4.51 6.47
N VAL A 90 -20.86 -5.40 7.45
CA VAL A 90 -21.07 -5.11 8.88
C VAL A 90 -19.75 -5.23 9.63
N VAL A 91 -19.40 -4.25 10.45
CA VAL A 91 -18.24 -4.31 11.35
C VAL A 91 -18.54 -5.35 12.43
N VAL A 92 -17.80 -6.44 12.44
CA VAL A 92 -17.91 -7.54 13.40
C VAL A 92 -16.81 -7.53 14.45
N HIS A 93 -15.73 -6.82 14.19
CA HIS A 93 -14.65 -6.56 15.13
C HIS A 93 -13.96 -5.24 14.78
N GLU A 94 -13.70 -4.42 15.79
CA GLU A 94 -12.97 -3.16 15.65
C GLU A 94 -12.18 -2.91 16.94
N GLU A 95 -10.86 -2.87 16.84
CA GLU A 95 -9.96 -2.70 17.98
C GLU A 95 -8.81 -1.76 17.62
N TYR A 96 -8.50 -0.84 18.50
CA TYR A 96 -7.41 0.13 18.41
C TYR A 96 -6.50 -0.03 19.62
N LEU A 97 -5.21 -0.17 19.39
CA LEU A 97 -4.22 -0.52 20.40
C LEU A 97 -3.17 0.59 20.55
N HIS A 98 -2.42 0.54 21.62
CA HIS A 98 -1.28 1.44 21.88
C HIS A 98 -1.61 2.94 21.84
N GLY A 99 -2.88 3.30 22.11
CA GLY A 99 -3.34 4.70 22.07
C GLY A 99 -3.58 5.26 20.67
N TYR A 100 -3.59 4.39 19.64
CA TYR A 100 -4.02 4.80 18.31
C TYR A 100 -5.53 5.09 18.31
N GLU A 101 -5.94 6.16 17.63
CA GLU A 101 -7.33 6.63 17.64
C GLU A 101 -7.98 6.47 16.25
N PRO A 102 -9.30 6.15 16.18
CA PRO A 102 -10.00 5.83 14.94
C PRO A 102 -9.94 6.92 13.86
N HIS A 103 -9.92 8.20 14.28
CA HIS A 103 -9.95 9.36 13.39
C HIS A 103 -8.56 9.77 12.85
N VAL A 104 -7.49 9.16 13.36
CA VAL A 104 -6.13 9.52 12.99
C VAL A 104 -5.72 8.73 11.73
N PRO A 105 -5.33 9.39 10.63
CA PRO A 105 -4.81 8.67 9.48
C PRO A 105 -3.50 7.96 9.81
N HIS A 106 -3.44 6.67 9.51
CA HIS A 106 -2.27 5.82 9.68
C HIS A 106 -1.53 5.65 8.36
N PHE A 107 -0.21 5.59 8.41
CA PHE A 107 0.66 5.38 7.26
C PHE A 107 0.42 4.00 6.63
N ASN A 108 0.15 3.98 5.34
CA ASN A 108 -0.18 2.75 4.61
C ASN A 108 1.03 2.09 3.96
N ALA A 109 2.17 2.77 3.94
CA ALA A 109 3.36 2.31 3.24
C ALA A 109 3.00 1.82 1.81
N SER A 110 3.57 0.70 1.38
CA SER A 110 3.37 0.18 0.03
C SER A 110 1.95 -0.27 -0.31
N ALA A 111 1.03 -0.35 0.66
CA ALA A 111 -0.38 -0.60 0.37
C ALA A 111 -0.98 0.54 -0.50
N ALA A 112 -0.44 1.76 -0.41
CA ALA A 112 -0.78 2.89 -1.26
C ALA A 112 -0.73 2.60 -2.77
N LYS A 113 0.18 1.72 -3.19
CA LYS A 113 0.36 1.32 -4.59
C LYS A 113 -0.93 0.77 -5.19
N SER A 114 -1.62 -0.06 -4.44
CA SER A 114 -2.85 -0.71 -4.89
C SER A 114 -3.98 0.29 -5.17
N TYR A 115 -4.05 1.36 -4.39
CA TYR A 115 -5.08 2.40 -4.59
C TYR A 115 -4.81 3.21 -5.87
N LEU A 116 -3.53 3.48 -6.17
CA LEU A 116 -3.14 4.08 -7.45
C LEU A 116 -3.38 3.12 -8.62
N GLY A 117 -3.13 1.83 -8.44
CA GLY A 117 -3.43 0.78 -9.42
C GLY A 117 -4.92 0.77 -9.80
N LEU A 118 -5.80 0.89 -8.80
CA LEU A 118 -7.25 0.98 -9.04
C LEU A 118 -7.63 2.21 -9.87
N VAL A 119 -7.04 3.37 -9.56
CA VAL A 119 -7.23 4.61 -10.35
C VAL A 119 -6.73 4.42 -11.78
N ALA A 120 -5.54 3.86 -11.97
CA ALA A 120 -4.98 3.62 -13.30
C ALA A 120 -5.84 2.64 -14.12
N ALA A 121 -6.34 1.57 -13.49
CA ALA A 121 -7.23 0.61 -14.14
C ALA A 121 -8.56 1.25 -14.56
N ALA A 122 -9.13 2.14 -13.74
CA ALA A 122 -10.33 2.89 -14.08
C ALA A 122 -10.10 3.83 -15.27
N LEU A 123 -9.01 4.60 -15.28
CA LEU A 123 -8.64 5.47 -16.39
C LEU A 123 -8.38 4.69 -17.69
N ALA A 124 -7.78 3.50 -17.59
CA ALA A 124 -7.58 2.62 -18.74
C ALA A 124 -8.91 2.09 -19.28
N HIS A 125 -9.84 1.68 -18.40
CA HIS A 125 -11.17 1.24 -18.79
C HIS A 125 -11.97 2.34 -19.49
N GLU A 126 -11.82 3.59 -19.06
CA GLU A 126 -12.45 4.76 -19.67
C GLU A 126 -11.76 5.23 -20.97
N GLY A 127 -10.67 4.57 -21.39
CA GLY A 127 -9.90 4.94 -22.57
C GLY A 127 -9.03 6.18 -22.42
N GLN A 128 -8.85 6.68 -21.20
CA GLN A 128 -8.00 7.83 -20.88
C GLN A 128 -6.52 7.45 -20.71
N LEU A 129 -6.22 6.19 -20.37
CA LEU A 129 -4.86 5.66 -20.20
C LEU A 129 -4.64 4.49 -21.16
N ASP A 130 -3.69 4.63 -22.08
CA ASP A 130 -3.21 3.51 -22.90
C ASP A 130 -2.14 2.71 -22.15
N ARG A 131 -2.49 1.49 -21.71
CA ARG A 131 -1.58 0.59 -21.00
C ARG A 131 -0.42 0.10 -21.86
N GLY A 132 -0.59 0.07 -23.20
CA GLY A 132 0.42 -0.31 -24.16
C GLY A 132 1.38 0.82 -24.51
N ALA A 133 1.06 2.06 -24.15
CA ALA A 133 1.92 3.20 -24.45
C ALA A 133 3.26 3.12 -23.73
N GLN A 134 4.32 3.51 -24.42
CA GLN A 134 5.66 3.63 -23.85
C GLN A 134 5.70 4.86 -22.92
N VAL A 135 6.18 4.68 -21.69
CA VAL A 135 6.19 5.71 -20.66
C VAL A 135 6.94 6.97 -21.10
N GLY A 136 8.08 6.82 -21.79
CA GLY A 136 8.88 7.95 -22.30
C GLY A 136 8.18 8.81 -23.36
N THR A 137 7.11 8.31 -23.99
CA THR A 137 6.30 9.12 -24.91
C THR A 137 5.31 10.02 -24.16
N ILE A 138 4.89 9.61 -22.97
CA ILE A 138 3.98 10.37 -22.10
C ILE A 138 4.78 11.30 -21.17
N VAL A 139 5.90 10.83 -20.66
CA VAL A 139 6.82 11.53 -19.74
C VAL A 139 8.20 11.62 -20.39
N PRO A 140 8.44 12.59 -21.29
CA PRO A 140 9.69 12.69 -22.05
C PRO A 140 10.94 12.80 -21.18
N GLU A 141 10.82 13.32 -19.96
CA GLU A 141 11.93 13.43 -19.01
C GLU A 141 12.45 12.06 -18.52
N LEU A 142 11.66 11.00 -18.70
CA LEU A 142 12.06 9.63 -18.41
C LEU A 142 12.59 8.88 -19.65
N ALA A 143 12.56 9.49 -20.84
CA ALA A 143 13.08 8.84 -22.06
C ALA A 143 14.54 8.41 -21.88
N GLY A 144 14.89 7.19 -22.32
CA GLY A 144 16.22 6.61 -22.15
C GLY A 144 16.53 6.14 -20.71
N THR A 145 15.56 6.16 -19.81
CA THR A 145 15.65 5.47 -18.52
C THR A 145 14.92 4.13 -18.58
N ALA A 146 15.20 3.23 -17.63
CA ALA A 146 14.50 1.95 -17.56
C ALA A 146 12.97 2.09 -17.45
N PHE A 147 12.49 3.15 -16.84
CA PHE A 147 11.04 3.41 -16.76
C PHE A 147 10.51 3.98 -18.06
N GLY A 148 11.25 4.90 -18.70
CA GLY A 148 10.84 5.50 -19.98
C GLY A 148 10.76 4.50 -21.13
N ASP A 149 11.59 3.49 -21.12
CA ASP A 149 11.63 2.43 -22.12
C ASP A 149 10.56 1.33 -21.88
N ALA A 150 9.93 1.33 -20.70
CA ALA A 150 8.86 0.41 -20.36
C ALA A 150 7.49 0.90 -20.88
N GLN A 151 6.54 0.00 -21.03
CA GLN A 151 5.13 0.32 -21.20
C GLN A 151 4.47 0.58 -19.86
N VAL A 152 3.35 1.32 -19.86
CA VAL A 152 2.54 1.56 -18.65
C VAL A 152 2.13 0.24 -17.98
N ASP A 153 1.81 -0.78 -18.77
CA ASP A 153 1.46 -2.12 -18.27
C ASP A 153 2.59 -2.77 -17.47
N HIS A 154 3.84 -2.56 -17.88
CA HIS A 154 5.01 -3.07 -17.16
C HIS A 154 5.16 -2.41 -15.77
N LEU A 155 4.79 -1.13 -15.62
CA LEU A 155 4.79 -0.44 -14.33
C LEU A 155 3.76 -1.05 -13.37
N LEU A 156 2.53 -1.30 -13.88
CA LEU A 156 1.43 -1.88 -13.12
C LEU A 156 1.73 -3.30 -12.60
N HIS A 157 2.56 -4.04 -13.31
CA HIS A 157 2.93 -5.43 -12.98
C HIS A 157 4.33 -5.57 -12.39
N MET A 158 5.02 -4.47 -12.03
CA MET A 158 6.40 -4.51 -11.52
C MET A 158 7.37 -5.24 -12.49
N GLY A 159 7.17 -5.01 -13.79
CA GLY A 159 7.90 -5.69 -14.86
C GLY A 159 9.17 -4.99 -15.33
N THR A 160 9.54 -3.82 -14.79
CA THR A 160 10.77 -3.14 -15.18
C THR A 160 12.01 -3.85 -14.62
N GLN A 161 13.02 -4.04 -15.49
CA GLN A 161 14.33 -4.60 -15.10
C GLN A 161 15.34 -3.45 -15.03
N MET A 162 15.73 -3.05 -13.82
CA MET A 162 16.51 -1.83 -13.66
C MET A 162 17.44 -1.85 -12.44
N SER A 163 18.38 -0.92 -12.44
CA SER A 163 19.17 -0.52 -11.27
C SER A 163 19.29 1.00 -11.24
N TYR A 164 19.47 1.58 -10.06
CA TYR A 164 19.74 3.01 -9.94
C TYR A 164 21.23 3.30 -10.06
N ALA A 165 21.58 4.30 -10.85
CA ALA A 165 22.95 4.80 -10.92
C ALA A 165 23.26 5.63 -9.66
N GLY A 166 24.44 5.34 -9.08
CA GLY A 166 24.90 6.06 -7.88
C GLY A 166 24.05 5.71 -6.65
N ARG A 167 24.59 4.87 -5.78
CA ARG A 167 24.00 4.60 -4.48
C ARG A 167 24.61 5.57 -3.47
N PRO A 168 23.93 6.66 -3.08
CA PRO A 168 24.50 7.63 -2.14
C PRO A 168 24.79 7.01 -0.78
N TYR A 169 24.16 5.87 -0.46
CA TYR A 169 24.39 5.09 0.77
C TYR A 169 24.21 3.61 0.51
N ASP A 170 25.33 2.88 0.36
CA ASP A 170 25.31 1.42 0.09
C ASP A 170 24.70 0.59 1.23
N LYS A 171 24.70 1.14 2.46
CA LYS A 171 24.23 0.44 3.66
C LYS A 171 22.83 0.86 4.11
N ALA A 172 22.22 1.86 3.49
CA ALA A 172 20.89 2.31 3.87
C ALA A 172 19.81 1.35 3.34
N LEU A 173 18.79 1.08 4.16
CA LEU A 173 17.60 0.37 3.73
C LEU A 173 16.92 1.16 2.60
N GLU A 174 16.26 0.47 1.67
CA GLU A 174 15.59 1.09 0.51
C GLU A 174 14.58 2.18 0.93
N ALA A 175 13.82 1.90 2.00
CA ALA A 175 12.91 2.86 2.60
C ALA A 175 13.60 4.15 3.08
N GLN A 176 14.79 4.04 3.67
CA GLN A 176 15.56 5.20 4.12
C GLN A 176 16.03 6.05 2.95
N ARG A 177 16.48 5.43 1.86
CA ARG A 177 16.86 6.15 0.63
C ARG A 177 15.68 6.92 0.07
N TYR A 178 14.52 6.30 0.07
CA TYR A 178 13.30 6.93 -0.40
C TYR A 178 12.91 8.15 0.45
N PHE A 179 13.00 8.05 1.78
CA PHE A 179 12.77 9.21 2.65
C PHE A 179 13.78 10.36 2.41
N ALA A 180 15.02 10.08 2.07
CA ALA A 180 16.00 11.11 1.75
C ALA A 180 15.62 11.87 0.46
N VAL A 181 14.93 11.23 -0.47
CA VAL A 181 14.40 11.88 -1.68
C VAL A 181 13.21 12.79 -1.35
N LEU A 182 12.35 12.39 -0.39
CA LEU A 182 11.12 13.12 -0.06
C LEU A 182 11.37 14.50 0.51
N ALA A 183 12.33 14.65 1.44
CA ALA A 183 12.48 15.93 2.14
C ALA A 183 13.93 16.21 2.55
N PRO A 184 14.42 17.46 2.36
CA PRO A 184 15.77 17.86 2.73
C PRO A 184 16.12 17.59 4.19
N GLN A 185 15.16 17.78 5.11
CA GLN A 185 15.35 17.55 6.54
C GLN A 185 15.52 16.07 6.91
N LEU A 186 15.19 15.16 6.01
CA LEU A 186 15.37 13.72 6.19
C LEU A 186 16.67 13.19 5.56
N ARG A 187 17.48 14.08 4.96
CA ARG A 187 18.75 13.70 4.34
C ARG A 187 19.85 13.62 5.40
N PRO A 188 20.62 12.54 5.42
CA PRO A 188 21.76 12.46 6.31
C PRO A 188 22.86 13.45 5.86
N TYR A 189 23.74 13.81 6.80
CA TYR A 189 24.86 14.67 6.51
C TYR A 189 25.72 14.13 5.36
N GLY A 190 26.07 14.99 4.40
CA GLY A 190 26.86 14.60 3.23
C GLY A 190 26.05 13.89 2.13
N TYR A 191 24.71 13.92 2.17
CA TYR A 191 23.88 13.36 1.11
C TYR A 191 24.13 14.08 -0.22
N THR A 192 24.44 13.31 -1.27
CA THR A 192 24.70 13.79 -2.63
C THR A 192 23.79 13.16 -3.68
N GLY A 193 22.77 12.43 -3.24
CA GLY A 193 21.82 11.73 -4.12
C GLY A 193 20.71 12.65 -4.66
N PRO A 194 19.74 12.06 -5.38
CA PRO A 194 18.59 12.78 -5.92
C PRO A 194 17.81 13.55 -4.85
N ALA A 195 17.38 14.76 -5.20
CA ALA A 195 16.66 15.66 -4.30
C ALA A 195 15.13 15.51 -4.43
N THR A 196 14.65 14.96 -5.55
CA THR A 196 13.23 14.79 -5.87
C THR A 196 12.94 13.39 -6.41
N ILE A 197 11.67 13.01 -6.39
CA ILE A 197 11.22 11.73 -6.97
C ILE A 197 11.61 11.66 -8.45
N ARG A 198 11.40 12.73 -9.21
CA ARG A 198 11.72 12.80 -10.63
C ARG A 198 13.22 12.63 -10.89
N GLU A 199 14.07 13.32 -10.13
CA GLU A 199 15.52 13.13 -10.22
C GLU A 199 15.94 11.69 -9.90
N HIS A 200 15.29 11.06 -8.89
CA HIS A 200 15.51 9.67 -8.55
C HIS A 200 15.16 8.73 -9.71
N LEU A 201 13.97 8.89 -10.31
CA LEU A 201 13.55 8.10 -11.48
C LEU A 201 14.52 8.25 -12.66
N ALA A 202 15.05 9.46 -12.89
CA ALA A 202 15.99 9.73 -13.97
C ALA A 202 17.34 8.99 -13.82
N THR A 203 17.67 8.50 -12.62
CA THR A 203 18.88 7.69 -12.40
C THR A 203 18.71 6.20 -12.76
N ALA A 204 17.50 5.76 -13.08
CA ALA A 204 17.23 4.35 -13.41
C ALA A 204 17.86 3.93 -14.74
N ARG A 205 18.60 2.83 -14.71
CA ARG A 205 19.24 2.22 -15.90
C ARG A 205 18.68 0.83 -16.12
N ALA A 206 18.34 0.50 -17.36
CA ALA A 206 17.87 -0.83 -17.72
C ALA A 206 18.95 -1.89 -17.44
N THR A 207 18.54 -3.02 -16.90
CA THR A 207 19.38 -4.20 -16.66
C THR A 207 18.87 -5.43 -17.43
N GLY A 208 17.77 -5.29 -18.16
CA GLY A 208 17.13 -6.32 -18.97
C GLY A 208 15.86 -5.78 -19.62
N GLU A 209 15.24 -6.59 -20.46
CA GLU A 209 14.00 -6.26 -21.15
C GLU A 209 12.84 -6.12 -20.15
N PRO A 210 11.99 -5.09 -20.29
CA PRO A 210 10.80 -4.95 -19.43
C PRO A 210 9.76 -6.04 -19.77
N GLY A 211 8.95 -6.44 -18.77
CA GLY A 211 7.87 -7.41 -18.92
C GLY A 211 8.26 -8.88 -18.82
N ILE A 212 9.56 -9.22 -18.80
CA ILE A 212 10.00 -10.63 -18.78
C ILE A 212 10.07 -11.24 -17.37
N ALA A 213 10.19 -10.42 -16.33
CA ALA A 213 10.30 -10.89 -14.96
C ALA A 213 9.69 -9.87 -13.98
N PHE A 214 9.16 -10.39 -12.89
CA PHE A 214 8.69 -9.56 -11.78
C PHE A 214 9.89 -9.05 -10.97
N ARG A 215 9.91 -7.74 -10.75
CA ARG A 215 10.85 -7.08 -9.85
C ARG A 215 10.11 -6.00 -9.05
N TYR A 216 9.85 -6.28 -7.80
CA TYR A 216 9.21 -5.30 -6.92
C TYR A 216 10.11 -4.08 -6.72
N GLU A 217 9.67 -2.92 -7.22
CA GLU A 217 10.43 -1.68 -7.21
C GLU A 217 9.51 -0.46 -7.10
N ASN A 218 9.81 0.42 -6.13
CA ASN A 218 9.03 1.62 -5.85
C ASN A 218 8.91 2.56 -7.06
N GLY A 219 9.99 2.70 -7.82
CA GLY A 219 10.04 3.59 -8.98
C GLY A 219 9.00 3.28 -10.06
N ASN A 220 8.53 2.04 -10.18
CA ASN A 220 7.41 1.72 -11.08
C ASN A 220 6.18 2.56 -10.76
N VAL A 221 5.85 2.69 -9.47
CA VAL A 221 4.65 3.39 -9.04
C VAL A 221 4.83 4.90 -9.11
N GLU A 222 6.02 5.40 -8.83
CA GLU A 222 6.33 6.82 -8.99
C GLU A 222 6.29 7.24 -10.47
N ALA A 223 6.84 6.41 -11.37
CA ALA A 223 6.74 6.63 -12.81
C ALA A 223 5.28 6.57 -13.30
N LEU A 224 4.48 5.63 -12.78
CA LEU A 224 3.05 5.57 -13.07
C LEU A 224 2.32 6.84 -12.60
N ALA A 225 2.63 7.35 -11.41
CA ALA A 225 2.04 8.58 -10.91
C ALA A 225 2.38 9.79 -11.83
N GLU A 226 3.62 9.86 -12.36
CA GLU A 226 3.98 10.86 -13.38
C GLU A 226 3.16 10.69 -14.66
N VAL A 227 2.98 9.45 -15.14
CA VAL A 227 2.14 9.16 -16.30
C VAL A 227 0.72 9.66 -16.06
N LEU A 228 0.10 9.29 -14.93
CA LEU A 228 -1.27 9.69 -14.61
C LEU A 228 -1.42 11.21 -14.53
N ARG A 229 -0.48 11.91 -13.90
CA ARG A 229 -0.46 13.38 -13.86
C ARG A 229 -0.41 14.01 -15.25
N ARG A 230 0.37 13.45 -16.17
CA ARG A 230 0.49 13.95 -17.55
C ARG A 230 -0.76 13.70 -18.37
N VAL A 231 -1.34 12.52 -18.25
CA VAL A 231 -2.54 12.14 -19.00
C VAL A 231 -3.77 12.94 -18.53
N THR A 232 -3.90 13.18 -17.23
CA THR A 232 -5.10 13.79 -16.64
C THR A 232 -4.95 15.29 -16.34
N GLY A 233 -3.72 15.81 -16.31
CA GLY A 233 -3.45 17.20 -15.96
C GLY A 233 -3.69 17.54 -14.49
N THR A 234 -3.85 16.53 -13.61
CA THR A 234 -4.12 16.75 -12.18
C THR A 234 -3.18 15.96 -11.27
N THR A 235 -3.25 16.22 -9.96
CA THR A 235 -2.37 15.57 -8.96
C THR A 235 -2.88 14.19 -8.58
N THR A 236 -2.00 13.32 -8.09
CA THR A 236 -2.37 11.98 -7.59
C THR A 236 -3.41 12.08 -6.46
N SER A 237 -3.27 13.06 -5.57
CA SER A 237 -4.23 13.30 -4.48
C SER A 237 -5.60 13.70 -5.00
N ALA A 238 -5.66 14.59 -5.99
CA ALA A 238 -6.93 15.01 -6.60
C ALA A 238 -7.60 13.86 -7.35
N LEU A 239 -6.83 13.08 -8.13
CA LEU A 239 -7.35 11.88 -8.81
C LEU A 239 -7.99 10.90 -7.85
N LEU A 240 -7.27 10.52 -6.78
CA LEU A 240 -7.81 9.59 -5.78
C LEU A 240 -9.04 10.17 -5.08
N SER A 241 -9.04 11.49 -4.79
CA SER A 241 -10.19 12.18 -4.22
C SER A 241 -11.40 12.12 -5.15
N GLU A 242 -11.26 12.57 -6.39
CA GLU A 242 -12.37 12.72 -7.35
C GLU A 242 -12.94 11.37 -7.82
N MET A 243 -12.07 10.40 -8.05
CA MET A 243 -12.50 9.10 -8.58
C MET A 243 -13.04 8.18 -7.49
N ILE A 244 -12.51 8.24 -6.25
CA ILE A 244 -12.79 7.24 -5.22
C ILE A 244 -13.15 7.90 -3.88
N TRP A 245 -12.23 8.63 -3.25
CA TRP A 245 -12.30 8.98 -1.83
C TRP A 245 -13.52 9.84 -1.48
N SER A 246 -13.84 10.84 -2.30
CA SER A 246 -15.02 11.69 -2.10
C SER A 246 -16.36 11.00 -2.41
N ARG A 247 -16.31 9.79 -2.95
CA ARG A 247 -17.48 9.05 -3.43
C ARG A 247 -17.81 7.82 -2.61
N ILE A 248 -16.86 7.31 -1.82
CA ILE A 248 -17.08 6.14 -0.94
C ILE A 248 -17.71 6.51 0.40
N GLY A 249 -17.91 7.81 0.68
CA GLY A 249 -18.42 8.30 1.95
C GLY A 249 -17.40 8.15 3.09
N ALA A 250 -16.16 8.56 2.83
CA ALA A 250 -15.10 8.57 3.84
C ALA A 250 -15.44 9.49 5.02
N GLU A 251 -15.01 9.12 6.24
CA GLU A 251 -15.15 9.92 7.44
C GLU A 251 -14.13 11.04 7.50
N GLU A 252 -12.89 10.73 7.10
CA GLU A 252 -11.75 11.63 7.25
C GLU A 252 -11.06 11.89 5.91
N ASP A 253 -10.39 13.03 5.81
CA ASP A 253 -9.45 13.27 4.73
C ASP A 253 -8.24 12.34 4.85
N ALA A 254 -7.84 11.73 3.75
CA ALA A 254 -6.54 11.09 3.64
C ALA A 254 -5.48 12.10 3.17
N TYR A 255 -4.21 11.68 3.12
CA TYR A 255 -3.15 12.53 2.56
C TYR A 255 -2.01 11.70 1.96
N TYR A 256 -1.27 12.34 1.04
CA TYR A 256 0.03 11.88 0.57
C TYR A 256 1.15 12.77 1.10
N LEU A 257 2.28 12.19 1.45
CA LEU A 257 3.54 12.90 1.67
C LEU A 257 4.07 13.43 0.33
N LEU A 258 4.78 14.56 0.36
CA LEU A 258 5.31 15.23 -0.82
C LEU A 258 6.83 15.29 -0.79
N ASP A 259 7.43 15.28 -1.97
CA ASP A 259 8.83 15.70 -2.12
C ASP A 259 8.95 17.23 -2.15
N SER A 260 10.18 17.74 -2.33
CA SER A 260 10.47 19.18 -2.32
C SER A 260 9.90 19.95 -3.52
N GLU A 261 9.49 19.26 -4.59
CA GLU A 261 8.82 19.86 -5.76
C GLU A 261 7.29 19.70 -5.69
N GLY A 262 6.79 19.08 -4.64
CA GLY A 262 5.36 18.86 -4.43
C GLY A 262 4.79 17.64 -5.18
N ALA A 263 5.64 16.73 -5.63
CA ALA A 263 5.18 15.44 -6.14
C ALA A 263 4.79 14.53 -4.98
N GLU A 264 3.65 13.86 -5.11
CA GLU A 264 3.20 12.88 -4.14
C GLU A 264 4.08 11.64 -4.16
N ALA A 265 4.47 11.15 -2.98
CA ALA A 265 5.13 9.88 -2.77
C ALA A 265 4.12 8.72 -2.98
N ALA A 266 3.81 8.45 -4.25
CA ALA A 266 2.71 7.57 -4.63
C ALA A 266 2.96 6.12 -4.23
N CYS A 267 4.22 5.69 -4.19
CA CYS A 267 4.56 4.30 -3.89
C CYS A 267 4.38 3.92 -2.41
N GLY A 268 4.22 4.92 -1.51
CA GLY A 268 4.18 4.60 -0.09
C GLY A 268 3.86 5.75 0.86
N GLY A 269 3.66 6.99 0.37
CA GLY A 269 3.42 8.15 1.21
C GLY A 269 1.97 8.39 1.64
N PHE A 270 1.06 7.46 1.37
CA PHE A 270 -0.36 7.60 1.68
C PHE A 270 -0.68 7.26 3.12
N SER A 271 -1.58 8.04 3.73
CA SER A 271 -2.13 7.78 5.07
C SER A 271 -3.64 7.97 5.06
N ALA A 272 -4.35 7.04 5.70
CA ALA A 272 -5.80 7.04 5.84
C ALA A 272 -6.25 6.35 7.13
N THR A 273 -7.50 6.55 7.55
CA THR A 273 -8.07 5.84 8.70
C THR A 273 -8.43 4.38 8.35
N ALA A 274 -8.50 3.52 9.35
CA ALA A 274 -8.87 2.12 9.15
C ALA A 274 -10.30 1.99 8.62
N ARG A 275 -11.22 2.82 9.12
CA ARG A 275 -12.64 2.82 8.71
C ARG A 275 -12.81 3.23 7.25
N ASP A 276 -12.02 4.18 6.78
CA ASP A 276 -12.11 4.63 5.37
C ASP A 276 -11.46 3.63 4.41
N LEU A 277 -10.39 2.95 4.82
CA LEU A 277 -9.89 1.82 4.06
C LEU A 277 -10.86 0.64 4.02
N ALA A 278 -11.60 0.41 5.10
CA ALA A 278 -12.64 -0.61 5.12
C ALA A 278 -13.76 -0.29 4.10
N ARG A 279 -14.16 0.99 3.99
CA ARG A 279 -15.10 1.45 2.95
C ARG A 279 -14.56 1.23 1.53
N LEU A 280 -13.28 1.53 1.32
CA LEU A 280 -12.62 1.26 0.04
C LEU A 280 -12.61 -0.24 -0.29
N GLY A 281 -12.25 -1.08 0.67
CA GLY A 281 -12.25 -2.54 0.51
C GLY A 281 -13.65 -3.09 0.23
N GLU A 282 -14.65 -2.61 0.96
CA GLU A 282 -16.05 -3.02 0.78
C GLU A 282 -16.59 -2.57 -0.58
N MET A 283 -16.26 -1.35 -1.04
CA MET A 283 -16.59 -0.89 -2.37
C MET A 283 -16.05 -1.83 -3.45
N ILE A 284 -14.78 -2.24 -3.36
CA ILE A 284 -14.18 -3.18 -4.32
C ILE A 284 -14.86 -4.55 -4.21
N ARG A 285 -15.08 -5.08 -2.99
CA ARG A 285 -15.76 -6.35 -2.74
C ARG A 285 -17.17 -6.38 -3.38
N CYS A 286 -17.86 -5.23 -3.35
CA CYS A 286 -19.19 -5.06 -3.94
C CYS A 286 -19.14 -4.68 -5.43
N GLY A 287 -18.13 -5.11 -6.18
CA GLY A 287 -18.04 -4.88 -7.62
C GLY A 287 -17.85 -3.40 -8.01
N GLY A 288 -17.20 -2.62 -7.15
CA GLY A 288 -16.95 -1.20 -7.41
C GLY A 288 -18.09 -0.27 -6.98
N ALA A 289 -19.10 -0.75 -6.25
CA ALA A 289 -20.25 0.02 -5.83
C ALA A 289 -20.22 0.37 -4.34
N ALA A 290 -20.66 1.57 -3.99
CA ALA A 290 -20.86 2.02 -2.62
C ALA A 290 -22.05 2.98 -2.54
N GLY A 291 -22.85 2.89 -1.46
CA GLY A 291 -23.99 3.79 -1.23
C GLY A 291 -25.01 3.79 -2.37
N GLY A 292 -25.21 2.67 -3.07
CA GLY A 292 -26.10 2.56 -4.23
C GLY A 292 -25.59 3.21 -5.51
N ARG A 293 -24.32 3.65 -5.55
CA ARG A 293 -23.69 4.27 -6.74
C ARG A 293 -22.51 3.42 -7.19
N GLN A 294 -22.30 3.32 -8.52
CA GLN A 294 -21.07 2.78 -9.08
C GLN A 294 -19.95 3.81 -8.91
N ILE A 295 -18.89 3.46 -8.20
CA ILE A 295 -17.73 4.33 -7.93
C ILE A 295 -16.65 4.07 -8.98
N VAL A 296 -16.27 2.81 -9.16
CA VAL A 296 -15.40 2.36 -10.24
C VAL A 296 -16.16 1.33 -11.06
N PRO A 297 -15.90 1.19 -12.38
CA PRO A 297 -16.57 0.18 -13.21
C PRO A 297 -16.47 -1.23 -12.62
N GLU A 298 -17.53 -2.01 -12.68
CA GLU A 298 -17.54 -3.39 -12.22
C GLU A 298 -16.42 -4.23 -12.86
N ALA A 299 -16.18 -4.02 -14.15
CA ALA A 299 -15.09 -4.65 -14.87
C ALA A 299 -13.72 -4.36 -14.24
N VAL A 300 -13.50 -3.14 -13.73
CA VAL A 300 -12.25 -2.76 -13.04
C VAL A 300 -12.15 -3.47 -11.69
N ALA A 301 -13.21 -3.46 -10.88
CA ALA A 301 -13.23 -4.17 -9.60
C ALA A 301 -13.02 -5.67 -9.79
N SER A 302 -13.60 -6.27 -10.83
CA SER A 302 -13.43 -7.69 -11.18
C SER A 302 -12.01 -8.02 -11.63
N THR A 303 -11.32 -7.10 -12.30
CA THR A 303 -9.95 -7.31 -12.77
C THR A 303 -8.98 -7.50 -11.59
N VAL A 304 -9.21 -6.86 -10.45
CA VAL A 304 -8.39 -7.04 -9.24
C VAL A 304 -8.35 -8.50 -8.82
N VAL A 305 -9.43 -9.24 -8.99
CA VAL A 305 -9.56 -10.65 -8.57
C VAL A 305 -9.31 -11.66 -9.69
N SER A 306 -9.25 -11.25 -10.95
CA SER A 306 -9.23 -12.20 -12.10
C SER A 306 -7.88 -12.86 -12.35
N GLY A 307 -6.87 -12.52 -11.55
CA GLY A 307 -5.57 -13.17 -11.62
C GLY A 307 -4.56 -12.46 -12.51
N VAL A 308 -3.39 -13.06 -12.65
CA VAL A 308 -2.25 -12.50 -13.37
C VAL A 308 -2.43 -12.69 -14.87
N PRO A 309 -2.23 -11.67 -15.73
CA PRO A 309 -2.27 -11.80 -17.17
C PRO A 309 -1.31 -12.86 -17.69
N ASP A 310 -1.65 -13.48 -18.83
CA ASP A 310 -0.75 -14.40 -19.50
C ASP A 310 0.57 -13.70 -19.88
N GLY A 311 1.68 -14.38 -19.61
CA GLY A 311 3.02 -13.84 -19.88
C GLY A 311 3.71 -13.21 -18.67
N TYR A 312 2.99 -12.83 -17.61
CA TYR A 312 3.62 -12.37 -16.36
C TYR A 312 3.93 -13.55 -15.42
N PRO A 313 4.99 -13.46 -14.60
CA PRO A 313 5.31 -14.51 -13.66
C PRO A 313 4.19 -14.62 -12.62
N ARG A 314 3.47 -15.74 -12.69
CA ARG A 314 2.30 -16.01 -11.83
C ARG A 314 2.64 -16.23 -10.34
N ARG A 315 3.94 -16.26 -9.99
CA ARG A 315 4.39 -16.62 -8.66
C ARG A 315 5.60 -15.81 -8.26
N VAL A 316 5.42 -14.95 -7.29
CA VAL A 316 6.51 -14.23 -6.65
C VAL A 316 6.96 -15.00 -5.43
N ARG A 317 8.21 -15.47 -5.44
CA ARG A 317 8.83 -16.06 -4.25
C ARG A 317 9.63 -14.98 -3.55
N PHE A 318 9.24 -14.67 -2.32
CA PHE A 318 10.10 -13.86 -1.46
C PHE A 318 11.26 -14.72 -0.95
N PRO A 319 12.53 -14.28 -1.10
CA PRO A 319 13.69 -15.04 -0.62
C PRO A 319 13.69 -15.32 0.87
N ALA A 320 12.96 -14.53 1.66
CA ALA A 320 12.86 -14.65 3.11
C ALA A 320 11.55 -15.30 3.59
N ALA A 321 10.68 -15.78 2.70
CA ALA A 321 9.48 -16.49 3.13
C ALA A 321 9.87 -17.86 3.68
N PRO A 322 9.38 -18.26 4.87
CA PRO A 322 9.58 -19.61 5.35
C PRO A 322 8.99 -20.62 4.36
N PRO A 323 9.51 -21.87 4.30
CA PRO A 323 9.07 -22.88 3.35
C PRO A 323 7.57 -23.17 3.39
N GLU A 324 6.92 -22.93 4.52
CA GLU A 324 5.51 -23.14 4.80
C GLU A 324 4.62 -21.92 4.52
N ALA A 325 5.19 -20.76 4.19
CA ALA A 325 4.37 -19.63 3.74
C ALA A 325 3.58 -20.06 2.52
N PRO A 326 2.32 -19.57 2.30
CA PRO A 326 1.58 -19.89 1.11
C PRO A 326 2.51 -19.67 -0.08
N ALA A 327 2.85 -20.76 -0.73
CA ALA A 327 4.08 -20.88 -1.52
C ALA A 327 4.13 -19.91 -2.70
N THR A 328 3.06 -19.15 -2.92
CA THR A 328 2.95 -18.32 -4.12
C THR A 328 1.95 -17.19 -3.95
N LEU A 329 2.47 -15.98 -3.85
CA LEU A 329 1.71 -14.78 -4.12
C LEU A 329 1.81 -14.47 -5.62
N SER A 330 0.71 -14.10 -6.25
CA SER A 330 0.72 -13.42 -7.55
C SER A 330 0.63 -11.91 -7.35
N TYR A 331 0.93 -11.15 -8.39
CA TYR A 331 0.88 -9.69 -8.37
C TYR A 331 0.26 -9.17 -9.66
N HIS A 332 -0.75 -8.32 -9.55
CA HIS A 332 -1.51 -7.83 -10.67
C HIS A 332 -2.04 -6.43 -10.40
N ASP A 333 -1.86 -5.51 -11.33
CA ASP A 333 -2.31 -4.12 -11.20
C ASP A 333 -2.01 -3.48 -9.81
N LEU A 334 -0.79 -3.73 -9.32
CA LEU A 334 -0.30 -3.28 -8.02
C LEU A 334 -0.99 -3.94 -6.80
N TRP A 335 -1.72 -5.03 -6.99
CA TRP A 335 -2.34 -5.82 -5.93
C TRP A 335 -1.62 -7.16 -5.73
N TRP A 336 -1.58 -7.62 -4.49
CA TRP A 336 -1.10 -8.94 -4.11
C TRP A 336 -2.24 -9.95 -4.09
N ILE A 337 -2.06 -11.10 -4.72
CA ILE A 337 -3.05 -12.16 -4.83
C ILE A 337 -2.54 -13.38 -4.06
N PRO A 338 -3.15 -13.77 -2.94
CA PRO A 338 -2.72 -14.93 -2.15
C PRO A 338 -2.91 -16.29 -2.81
N ASN A 339 -3.65 -16.35 -3.92
CA ASN A 339 -3.97 -17.59 -4.66
C ASN A 339 -4.70 -18.63 -3.79
N ASP A 340 -5.49 -18.20 -2.84
CA ASP A 340 -6.38 -19.03 -2.03
C ASP A 340 -7.69 -19.37 -2.78
N PRO A 341 -8.49 -20.34 -2.29
CA PRO A 341 -9.70 -20.76 -2.98
C PRO A 341 -10.86 -19.77 -2.88
N TYR A 342 -10.69 -18.65 -2.19
CA TYR A 342 -11.74 -17.67 -1.94
C TYR A 342 -11.61 -16.41 -2.81
N GLY A 343 -10.61 -16.39 -3.72
CA GLY A 343 -10.36 -15.24 -4.60
C GLY A 343 -9.92 -14.00 -3.85
N SER A 344 -9.14 -14.17 -2.80
CA SER A 344 -8.67 -13.05 -1.98
C SER A 344 -7.61 -12.24 -2.71
N PHE A 345 -7.57 -10.95 -2.39
CA PHE A 345 -6.53 -10.02 -2.82
C PHE A 345 -6.21 -9.03 -1.69
N MET A 346 -5.05 -8.39 -1.75
CA MET A 346 -4.67 -7.46 -0.70
C MET A 346 -3.77 -6.33 -1.19
N ALA A 347 -3.95 -5.15 -0.60
CA ALA A 347 -2.94 -4.13 -0.54
C ALA A 347 -2.02 -4.41 0.65
N SER A 348 -0.70 -4.39 0.44
CA SER A 348 0.28 -4.79 1.45
C SER A 348 1.40 -3.77 1.57
N GLY A 349 1.63 -3.28 2.79
CA GLY A 349 2.72 -2.38 3.13
C GLY A 349 3.66 -2.97 4.18
N ILE A 350 4.91 -2.48 4.17
CA ILE A 350 5.88 -2.79 5.24
C ILE A 350 5.33 -2.39 6.60
N HIS A 351 5.90 -2.93 7.65
CA HIS A 351 5.49 -2.71 9.05
C HIS A 351 4.10 -3.26 9.40
N GLY A 352 3.52 -4.13 8.54
CA GLY A 352 2.27 -4.83 8.84
C GLY A 352 0.99 -4.20 8.28
N GLN A 353 1.09 -3.21 7.37
CA GLN A 353 -0.10 -2.58 6.78
C GLN A 353 -0.81 -3.52 5.82
N ARG A 354 -2.12 -3.74 6.00
CA ARG A 354 -2.94 -4.59 5.12
C ARG A 354 -4.34 -4.03 4.92
N LEU A 355 -4.77 -4.03 3.68
CA LEU A 355 -6.18 -4.09 3.31
C LEU A 355 -6.38 -5.45 2.62
N PHE A 356 -7.04 -6.37 3.29
CA PHE A 356 -7.32 -7.72 2.78
C PHE A 356 -8.80 -7.82 2.43
N VAL A 357 -9.09 -8.32 1.24
CA VAL A 357 -10.46 -8.50 0.74
C VAL A 357 -10.61 -9.91 0.23
N SER A 358 -11.66 -10.59 0.66
CA SER A 358 -12.00 -11.95 0.21
C SER A 358 -13.48 -12.02 -0.21
N PRO A 359 -13.76 -11.90 -1.52
CA PRO A 359 -15.14 -11.87 -2.01
C PRO A 359 -15.96 -13.09 -1.65
N ALA A 360 -15.40 -14.31 -1.79
CA ALA A 360 -16.13 -15.54 -1.49
C ALA A 360 -16.35 -15.79 0.02
N LEU A 361 -15.64 -15.04 0.89
CA LEU A 361 -15.87 -15.05 2.34
C LEU A 361 -16.68 -13.82 2.81
N ASP A 362 -17.14 -12.98 1.89
CA ASP A 362 -17.81 -11.70 2.22
C ASP A 362 -17.02 -10.84 3.22
N LEU A 363 -15.68 -10.83 3.11
CA LEU A 363 -14.77 -10.34 4.13
C LEU A 363 -13.93 -9.17 3.65
N VAL A 364 -13.81 -8.16 4.51
CA VAL A 364 -12.80 -7.09 4.41
C VAL A 364 -12.10 -6.98 5.76
N ILE A 365 -10.77 -6.96 5.74
CA ILE A 365 -9.96 -6.73 6.95
C ILE A 365 -8.99 -5.59 6.69
N VAL A 366 -8.97 -4.62 7.59
CA VAL A 366 -7.92 -3.62 7.69
C VAL A 366 -7.07 -3.93 8.91
N HIS A 367 -5.78 -4.05 8.71
CA HIS A 367 -4.79 -4.25 9.76
C HIS A 367 -3.71 -3.19 9.64
N TYR A 368 -3.55 -2.41 10.69
CA TYR A 368 -2.45 -1.46 10.87
C TYR A 368 -1.51 -1.95 11.95
N ALA A 369 -0.23 -1.77 11.73
CA ALA A 369 0.80 -2.17 12.68
C ALA A 369 2.05 -1.29 12.55
N SER A 370 2.87 -1.35 13.57
CA SER A 370 4.15 -0.62 13.66
C SER A 370 5.32 -1.58 13.88
N GLN A 371 5.35 -2.69 13.10
CA GLN A 371 6.43 -3.68 13.16
C GLN A 371 7.78 -3.04 12.85
N ILE A 372 8.76 -3.24 13.70
CA ILE A 372 10.10 -2.67 13.55
C ILE A 372 10.85 -3.34 12.39
N VAL A 373 10.72 -4.65 12.28
CA VAL A 373 11.36 -5.46 11.24
C VAL A 373 10.34 -5.74 10.15
N SER A 374 10.70 -5.42 8.91
CA SER A 374 9.83 -5.70 7.78
C SER A 374 10.64 -6.38 6.66
N PRO A 375 10.26 -7.59 6.26
CA PRO A 375 9.23 -8.42 6.90
C PRO A 375 9.65 -8.84 8.31
N ALA A 376 8.71 -8.87 9.27
CA ALA A 376 8.96 -9.38 10.61
C ALA A 376 9.39 -10.86 10.54
N VAL A 377 10.43 -11.21 11.26
CA VAL A 377 10.92 -12.60 11.32
C VAL A 377 11.04 -13.02 12.78
N PRO A 378 10.37 -14.10 13.19
CA PRO A 378 9.39 -14.89 12.46
C PRO A 378 8.11 -14.07 12.17
N GLN A 379 7.62 -14.16 10.96
CA GLN A 379 6.40 -13.44 10.58
C GLN A 379 5.19 -14.08 11.25
N VAL A 380 4.36 -13.25 11.87
CA VAL A 380 3.01 -13.66 12.23
C VAL A 380 2.26 -13.94 10.91
N PRO A 381 1.64 -15.11 10.75
CA PRO A 381 1.00 -15.50 9.49
C PRO A 381 -0.35 -14.81 9.31
N LEU A 382 -0.32 -13.49 9.05
CA LEU A 382 -1.52 -12.65 8.97
C LEU A 382 -2.52 -13.11 7.91
N VAL A 383 -2.05 -13.54 6.73
CA VAL A 383 -2.97 -14.00 5.66
C VAL A 383 -3.74 -15.24 6.12
N GLN A 384 -3.07 -16.20 6.76
CA GLN A 384 -3.72 -17.38 7.32
C GLN A 384 -4.70 -17.02 8.43
N ALA A 385 -4.32 -16.06 9.28
CA ALA A 385 -5.22 -15.56 10.33
C ALA A 385 -6.47 -14.89 9.73
N PHE A 386 -6.32 -14.10 8.68
CA PHE A 386 -7.45 -13.46 8.00
C PHE A 386 -8.38 -14.46 7.33
N LEU A 387 -7.82 -15.48 6.67
CA LEU A 387 -8.59 -16.59 6.11
C LEU A 387 -9.31 -17.39 7.22
N ARG A 388 -8.65 -17.58 8.36
CA ARG A 388 -9.26 -18.26 9.53
C ARG A 388 -10.44 -17.45 10.09
N ILE A 389 -10.32 -16.13 10.19
CA ILE A 389 -11.42 -15.24 10.56
C ILE A 389 -12.58 -15.39 9.57
N GLY A 390 -12.31 -15.28 8.27
CA GLY A 390 -13.34 -15.33 7.24
C GLY A 390 -14.07 -16.70 7.21
N THR A 391 -13.34 -17.80 7.32
CA THR A 391 -13.95 -19.15 7.36
C THR A 391 -14.78 -19.35 8.63
N HIS A 392 -14.37 -18.81 9.77
CA HIS A 392 -15.13 -18.84 11.00
C HIS A 392 -16.46 -18.05 10.88
N LEU A 393 -16.41 -16.84 10.31
CA LEU A 393 -17.59 -15.99 10.14
C LEU A 393 -18.58 -16.52 9.09
N ARG A 394 -18.10 -17.31 8.16
CA ARG A 394 -18.94 -17.92 7.13
C ARG A 394 -19.80 -19.08 7.68
N GLY A 395 -19.37 -19.77 8.73
CA GLY A 395 -20.02 -20.94 9.37
C GLY A 395 -19.46 -22.24 8.85
#